data_832a6636f76127298b362197fbead88d
#
_entry.id   832a6636f76127298b362197fbead88d
#
_cell.length_a   1.000
_cell.length_b   1.000
_cell.length_c   1.000
_cell.angle_alpha   90.00
_cell.angle_beta   90.00
_cell.angle_gamma   90.00
#
_symmetry.space_group_name_H-M   'P 1'
#
loop_
_entity.id
_entity.type
_entity.pdbx_description
1 polymer ?
#
loop_
_entity_poly.entity_id
_entity_poly.type
_entity_poly.pdbx_seq_one_letter_code
_entity_poly.pdbx_strand_id
1 'polypeptide(L)'
;MIETNNSDLEFMRIALEEARGAAERGEVPVGAAVVVDGRVVARAGNRTVTDCDPTAHAEIIALREAAKAIGNYRLLSATLYVTIEPCAMCAGAMIQARVDGLVYGADDPKGGAVRSCFSIFDSPHVNHRVATTGGVLADEAAAQLKSFFAVRR
;
A
#
# COMPACT_ATOMS: atom_id res chain seq x y z
N MET A 1 3.25 -1.07 -23.20
CA MET A 1 4.12 -0.50 -22.16
C MET A 1 3.32 0.48 -21.31
N ILE A 2 3.24 0.22 -20.02
CA ILE A 2 2.53 1.12 -19.13
C ILE A 2 3.50 2.23 -18.75
N GLU A 3 3.19 3.45 -19.15
CA GLU A 3 3.99 4.60 -18.76
C GLU A 3 3.63 4.99 -17.34
N THR A 4 4.63 5.00 -16.44
CA THR A 4 4.46 5.54 -15.11
C THR A 4 4.37 7.06 -15.22
N ASN A 5 3.25 7.62 -14.82
CA ASN A 5 3.08 9.06 -14.89
C ASN A 5 3.78 9.77 -13.73
N ASN A 6 4.02 11.06 -13.87
CA ASN A 6 4.72 11.85 -12.85
C ASN A 6 3.97 11.88 -11.51
N SER A 7 2.64 11.81 -11.54
CA SER A 7 1.82 11.80 -10.34
C SER A 7 2.03 10.51 -9.54
N ASP A 8 2.14 9.37 -10.22
CA ASP A 8 2.41 8.09 -9.55
C ASP A 8 3.78 8.11 -8.88
N LEU A 9 4.79 8.70 -9.52
CA LEU A 9 6.12 8.84 -8.92
C LEU A 9 6.07 9.72 -7.67
N GLU A 10 5.36 10.85 -7.74
CA GLU A 10 5.22 11.78 -6.63
C GLU A 10 4.56 11.11 -5.43
N PHE A 11 3.43 10.45 -5.63
CA PHE A 11 2.69 9.81 -4.54
C PHE A 11 3.41 8.57 -4.01
N MET A 12 4.12 7.84 -4.87
CA MET A 12 4.94 6.72 -4.40
C MET A 12 6.09 7.20 -3.52
N ARG A 13 6.68 8.37 -3.80
CA ARG A 13 7.72 8.94 -2.92
C ARG A 13 7.17 9.27 -1.55
N ILE A 14 5.93 9.71 -1.45
CA ILE A 14 5.26 9.93 -0.16
C ILE A 14 5.13 8.61 0.60
N ALA A 15 4.71 7.55 -0.09
CA ALA A 15 4.64 6.22 0.53
C ALA A 15 6.03 5.74 0.99
N LEU A 16 7.07 5.99 0.20
CA LEU A 16 8.46 5.65 0.59
C LEU A 16 8.94 6.42 1.82
N GLU A 17 8.53 7.69 1.97
CA GLU A 17 8.82 8.47 3.18
C GLU A 17 8.18 7.83 4.41
N GLU A 18 6.94 7.37 4.29
CA GLU A 18 6.25 6.68 5.38
C GLU A 18 6.90 5.34 5.71
N ALA A 19 7.38 4.62 4.71
CA ALA A 19 8.14 3.38 4.91
C ALA A 19 9.44 3.66 5.67
N ARG A 20 10.15 4.72 5.32
CA ARG A 20 11.37 5.10 6.02
C ARG A 20 11.09 5.45 7.48
N GLY A 21 10.03 6.22 7.73
CA GLY A 21 9.60 6.53 9.09
C GLY A 21 9.27 5.29 9.90
N ALA A 22 8.63 4.30 9.27
CA ALA A 22 8.35 3.01 9.92
C ALA A 22 9.65 2.31 10.32
N ALA A 23 10.63 2.25 9.43
CA ALA A 23 11.93 1.63 9.74
C ALA A 23 12.63 2.33 10.91
N GLU A 24 12.55 3.65 10.98
CA GLU A 24 13.12 4.43 12.09
C GLU A 24 12.47 4.07 13.43
N ARG A 25 11.21 3.65 13.43
CA ARG A 25 10.49 3.19 14.61
C ARG A 25 10.69 1.70 14.92
N GLY A 26 11.50 0.99 14.14
CA GLY A 26 11.69 -0.46 14.29
C GLY A 26 10.61 -1.31 13.62
N GLU A 27 9.80 -0.72 12.77
CA GLU A 27 8.79 -1.42 11.98
C GLU A 27 9.33 -1.83 10.62
N VAL A 28 8.78 -2.88 10.06
CA VAL A 28 9.09 -3.25 8.67
C VAL A 28 8.74 -2.07 7.76
N PRO A 29 9.66 -1.62 6.88
CA PRO A 29 9.46 -0.42 6.08
C PRO A 29 8.47 -0.64 4.93
N VAL A 30 7.20 -0.53 5.25
CA VAL A 30 6.11 -0.46 4.30
C VAL A 30 5.37 0.84 4.55
N GLY A 31 5.14 1.60 3.50
CA GLY A 31 4.43 2.86 3.57
C GLY A 31 3.31 2.92 2.55
N ALA A 32 2.28 3.68 2.89
CA ALA A 32 1.09 3.82 2.04
C ALA A 32 0.55 5.25 2.06
N ALA A 33 -0.13 5.62 0.98
CA ALA A 33 -0.84 6.88 0.87
C ALA A 33 -2.15 6.65 0.12
N VAL A 34 -3.22 7.27 0.57
CA VAL A 34 -4.51 7.27 -0.14
C VAL A 34 -4.69 8.64 -0.78
N VAL A 35 -4.96 8.64 -2.08
CA VAL A 35 -5.08 9.86 -2.88
C VAL A 35 -6.49 9.93 -3.48
N VAL A 36 -7.16 11.07 -3.32
CA VAL A 36 -8.47 11.35 -3.91
C VAL A 36 -8.39 12.71 -4.58
N ASP A 37 -8.77 12.78 -5.86
CA ASP A 37 -8.75 14.02 -6.64
C ASP A 37 -7.39 14.73 -6.59
N GLY A 38 -6.30 13.97 -6.70
CA GLY A 38 -4.94 14.51 -6.71
C GLY A 38 -4.42 14.95 -5.36
N ARG A 39 -5.14 14.67 -4.27
CA ARG A 39 -4.76 15.06 -2.90
C ARG A 39 -4.53 13.86 -2.02
N VAL A 40 -3.46 13.89 -1.23
CA VAL A 40 -3.20 12.87 -0.21
C VAL A 40 -4.17 13.11 0.95
N VAL A 41 -5.11 12.19 1.16
CA VAL A 41 -6.09 12.29 2.26
C VAL A 41 -5.66 11.50 3.49
N ALA A 42 -4.73 10.55 3.32
CA ALA A 42 -4.15 9.81 4.44
C ALA A 42 -2.81 9.23 4.02
N ARG A 43 -1.90 9.08 4.97
CA ARG A 43 -0.61 8.43 4.75
C ARG A 43 -0.19 7.73 6.03
N ALA A 44 0.47 6.58 5.92
CA ALA A 44 0.83 5.77 7.08
C ALA A 44 1.98 4.81 6.77
N GLY A 45 2.72 4.47 7.80
CA GLY A 45 3.69 3.39 7.78
C GLY A 45 3.23 2.24 8.67
N ASN A 46 3.86 1.09 8.52
CA ASN A 46 3.58 -0.11 9.31
C ASN A 46 3.70 0.18 10.80
N ARG A 47 2.78 -0.37 11.63
CA ARG A 47 2.74 -0.16 13.07
C ARG A 47 2.38 -1.43 13.86
N THR A 48 2.61 -2.60 13.32
CA THR A 48 2.23 -3.85 13.97
C THR A 48 2.87 -4.03 15.34
N VAL A 49 4.15 -3.68 15.47
CA VAL A 49 4.88 -3.76 16.75
C VAL A 49 4.48 -2.61 17.67
N THR A 50 4.49 -1.38 17.15
CA THR A 50 4.20 -0.17 17.93
C THR A 50 2.82 -0.21 18.56
N ASP A 51 1.81 -0.65 17.80
CA ASP A 51 0.42 -0.67 18.24
C ASP A 51 -0.01 -2.01 18.82
N CYS A 52 0.88 -3.01 18.85
CA CYS A 52 0.55 -4.40 19.25
C CYS A 52 -0.69 -4.88 18.51
N ASP A 53 -0.73 -4.64 17.19
CA ASP A 53 -1.89 -4.90 16.35
C ASP A 53 -1.44 -5.67 15.10
N PRO A 54 -1.80 -6.96 14.97
CA PRO A 54 -1.36 -7.77 13.82
C PRO A 54 -1.95 -7.29 12.48
N THR A 55 -2.98 -6.44 12.52
CA THR A 55 -3.59 -5.89 11.30
C THR A 55 -3.08 -4.50 10.94
N ALA A 56 -2.18 -3.90 11.73
CA ALA A 56 -1.71 -2.54 11.54
C ALA A 56 -0.66 -2.44 10.43
N HIS A 57 -0.98 -2.95 9.26
CA HIS A 57 -0.21 -2.73 8.05
C HIS A 57 -0.45 -1.29 7.56
N ALA A 58 0.52 -0.73 6.86
CA ALA A 58 0.44 0.64 6.35
C ALA A 58 -0.86 0.87 5.57
N GLU A 59 -1.25 -0.09 4.73
CA GLU A 59 -2.45 0.00 3.90
C GLU A 59 -3.72 0.09 4.75
N ILE A 60 -3.81 -0.76 5.80
CA ILE A 60 -4.98 -0.78 6.69
C ILE A 60 -5.11 0.56 7.41
N ILE A 61 -4.01 1.08 7.95
CA ILE A 61 -4.01 2.35 8.67
C ILE A 61 -4.41 3.49 7.72
N ALA A 62 -3.83 3.53 6.52
CA ALA A 62 -4.13 4.57 5.53
C ALA A 62 -5.60 4.52 5.10
N LEU A 63 -6.15 3.33 4.86
CA LEU A 63 -7.56 3.17 4.49
C LEU A 63 -8.49 3.66 5.60
N ARG A 64 -8.19 3.30 6.86
CA ARG A 64 -8.96 3.75 8.02
C ARG A 64 -8.95 5.26 8.17
N GLU A 65 -7.78 5.86 8.10
CA GLU A 65 -7.63 7.32 8.23
C GLU A 65 -8.32 8.05 7.08
N ALA A 66 -8.21 7.54 5.86
CA ALA A 66 -8.88 8.12 4.70
C ALA A 66 -10.41 8.07 4.87
N ALA A 67 -10.94 6.94 5.33
CA ALA A 67 -12.37 6.77 5.56
C ALA A 67 -12.88 7.77 6.60
N LYS A 68 -12.14 7.96 7.68
CA LYS A 68 -12.49 8.97 8.70
C LYS A 68 -12.44 10.38 8.14
N ALA A 69 -11.39 10.70 7.36
CA ALA A 69 -11.23 12.04 6.77
C ALA A 69 -12.35 12.37 5.79
N ILE A 70 -12.78 11.39 5.00
CA ILE A 70 -13.85 11.56 4.01
C ILE A 70 -15.24 11.46 4.67
N GLY A 71 -15.35 10.74 5.78
CA GLY A 71 -16.60 10.49 6.46
C GLY A 71 -17.42 9.39 5.82
N ASN A 72 -16.79 8.43 5.14
CA ASN A 72 -17.46 7.34 4.45
C ASN A 72 -16.50 6.15 4.38
N TYR A 73 -16.99 4.94 4.70
CA TYR A 73 -16.16 3.74 4.58
C TYR A 73 -15.85 3.37 3.12
N ARG A 74 -16.67 3.83 2.18
CA ARG A 74 -16.42 3.64 0.75
C ARG A 74 -15.56 4.79 0.23
N LEU A 75 -14.38 4.43 -0.27
CA LEU A 75 -13.38 5.38 -0.75
C LEU A 75 -13.47 5.48 -2.27
N LEU A 76 -14.62 5.98 -2.76
CA LEU A 76 -14.85 6.14 -4.19
C LEU A 76 -13.84 7.12 -4.77
N SER A 77 -13.35 6.83 -5.97
CA SER A 77 -12.34 7.63 -6.68
C SER A 77 -11.00 7.70 -5.96
N ALA A 78 -10.74 6.80 -5.02
CA ALA A 78 -9.46 6.74 -4.31
C ALA A 78 -8.47 5.82 -5.00
N THR A 79 -7.19 6.19 -4.97
CA THR A 79 -6.07 5.33 -5.35
C THR A 79 -5.19 5.13 -4.13
N LEU A 80 -4.87 3.86 -3.84
CA LEU A 80 -3.93 3.52 -2.78
C LEU A 80 -2.53 3.34 -3.39
N TYR A 81 -1.56 4.07 -2.85
CA TYR A 81 -0.14 3.91 -3.17
C TYR A 81 0.50 3.16 -2.01
N VAL A 82 1.26 2.11 -2.30
CA VAL A 82 1.97 1.34 -1.27
C VAL A 82 3.30 0.86 -1.81
N THR A 83 4.32 0.87 -0.98
CA THR A 83 5.69 0.56 -1.41
C THR A 83 5.90 -0.91 -1.77
N ILE A 84 5.13 -1.82 -1.18
CA ILE A 84 5.23 -3.26 -1.41
C ILE A 84 3.85 -3.80 -1.81
N GLU A 85 3.82 -4.81 -2.65
CA GLU A 85 2.60 -5.50 -3.06
C GLU A 85 1.76 -5.90 -1.84
N PRO A 86 0.47 -5.55 -1.79
CA PRO A 86 -0.40 -5.88 -0.64
C PRO A 86 -0.56 -7.38 -0.41
N CYS A 87 -0.66 -7.76 0.87
CA CYS A 87 -1.02 -9.12 1.27
C CYS A 87 -2.53 -9.36 1.10
N ALA A 88 -2.97 -10.60 1.38
CA ALA A 88 -4.39 -10.98 1.25
C ALA A 88 -5.31 -10.13 2.11
N MET A 89 -4.91 -9.83 3.35
CA MET A 89 -5.70 -8.98 4.25
C MET A 89 -5.90 -7.59 3.67
N CYS A 90 -4.83 -6.97 3.20
CA CYS A 90 -4.88 -5.61 2.66
C CYS A 90 -5.63 -5.54 1.33
N ALA A 91 -5.42 -6.53 0.46
CA ALA A 91 -6.17 -6.62 -0.80
C ALA A 91 -7.67 -6.75 -0.53
N GLY A 92 -8.05 -7.60 0.43
CA GLY A 92 -9.44 -7.73 0.85
C GLY A 92 -10.02 -6.44 1.40
N ALA A 93 -9.25 -5.72 2.22
CA ALA A 93 -9.67 -4.42 2.76
C ALA A 93 -9.90 -3.39 1.65
N MET A 94 -9.07 -3.40 0.61
CA MET A 94 -9.23 -2.50 -0.53
C MET A 94 -10.53 -2.76 -1.29
N ILE A 95 -10.92 -4.02 -1.43
CA ILE A 95 -12.20 -4.39 -2.02
C ILE A 95 -13.35 -3.87 -1.16
N GLN A 96 -13.26 -4.06 0.15
CA GLN A 96 -14.29 -3.58 1.09
C GLN A 96 -14.41 -2.06 1.05
N ALA A 97 -13.30 -1.36 0.92
CA ALA A 97 -13.28 0.10 0.83
C ALA A 97 -13.68 0.63 -0.54
N ARG A 98 -13.77 -0.22 -1.56
CA ARG A 98 -14.14 0.17 -2.93
C ARG A 98 -13.17 1.17 -3.56
N VAL A 99 -11.86 1.01 -3.31
CA VAL A 99 -10.88 1.87 -3.97
C VAL A 99 -10.87 1.60 -5.49
N ASP A 100 -10.65 2.64 -6.27
CA ASP A 100 -10.63 2.52 -7.73
C ASP A 100 -9.31 1.95 -8.23
N GLY A 101 -8.22 2.28 -7.56
CA GLY A 101 -6.89 1.92 -8.04
C GLY A 101 -5.91 1.56 -6.95
N LEU A 102 -4.92 0.78 -7.36
CA LEU A 102 -3.76 0.43 -6.56
C LEU A 102 -2.51 0.69 -7.40
N VAL A 103 -1.55 1.41 -6.82
CA VAL A 103 -0.21 1.56 -7.39
C VAL A 103 0.76 1.04 -6.34
N TYR A 104 1.57 0.04 -6.68
CA TYR A 104 2.54 -0.50 -5.72
C TYR A 104 3.96 -0.53 -6.31
N GLY A 105 4.93 -0.61 -5.41
CA GLY A 105 6.34 -0.64 -5.77
C GLY A 105 6.82 -2.05 -6.07
N ALA A 106 7.48 -2.68 -5.09
CA ALA A 106 8.08 -4.00 -5.27
C ALA A 106 7.06 -5.14 -5.09
N ASP A 107 7.25 -6.20 -5.85
CA ASP A 107 6.51 -7.46 -5.66
C ASP A 107 6.90 -8.10 -4.32
N ASP A 108 5.97 -8.84 -3.73
CA ASP A 108 6.24 -9.65 -2.54
C ASP A 108 6.08 -11.13 -2.89
N PRO A 109 7.19 -11.84 -3.16
CA PRO A 109 7.11 -13.24 -3.57
C PRO A 109 6.69 -14.20 -2.46
N LYS A 110 6.63 -13.75 -1.22
CA LYS A 110 6.25 -14.57 -0.06
C LYS A 110 4.79 -14.43 0.35
N GLY A 111 4.21 -13.26 0.16
CA GLY A 111 2.85 -13.01 0.64
C GLY A 111 2.01 -12.09 -0.23
N GLY A 112 2.52 -11.67 -1.37
CA GLY A 112 1.81 -10.77 -2.27
C GLY A 112 0.52 -11.39 -2.80
N ALA A 113 -0.57 -10.65 -2.72
CA ALA A 113 -1.90 -11.15 -3.05
C ALA A 113 -2.54 -10.46 -4.26
N VAL A 114 -1.75 -9.68 -4.99
CA VAL A 114 -2.20 -9.01 -6.22
C VAL A 114 -1.75 -9.79 -7.45
N ARG A 115 -0.51 -10.28 -7.46
CA ARG A 115 0.00 -11.10 -8.56
C ARG A 115 1.02 -12.17 -8.15
N SER A 116 1.77 -11.99 -7.05
CA SER A 116 2.91 -12.87 -6.75
C SER A 116 2.50 -14.25 -6.24
N CYS A 117 1.64 -14.33 -5.23
CA CYS A 117 1.17 -15.60 -4.64
C CYS A 117 -0.31 -15.83 -4.89
N PHE A 118 -1.08 -14.78 -4.91
CA PHE A 118 -2.53 -14.80 -5.15
C PHE A 118 -2.86 -13.69 -6.12
N SER A 119 -4.02 -13.79 -6.77
CA SER A 119 -4.56 -12.76 -7.66
C SER A 119 -5.97 -12.42 -7.20
N ILE A 120 -6.10 -11.87 -6.00
CA ILE A 120 -7.40 -11.67 -5.35
C ILE A 120 -8.31 -10.77 -6.19
N PHE A 121 -7.77 -9.72 -6.82
CA PHE A 121 -8.57 -8.80 -7.63
C PHE A 121 -9.11 -9.43 -8.91
N ASP A 122 -8.52 -10.53 -9.37
CA ASP A 122 -8.93 -11.22 -10.60
C ASP A 122 -9.97 -12.31 -10.36
N SER A 123 -10.36 -12.56 -9.11
CA SER A 123 -11.35 -13.58 -8.79
C SER A 123 -12.70 -13.21 -9.38
N PRO A 124 -13.41 -14.18 -10.01
CA PRO A 124 -14.76 -13.93 -10.55
C PRO A 124 -15.79 -13.66 -9.46
N HIS A 125 -15.46 -13.94 -8.21
CA HIS A 125 -16.36 -13.74 -7.06
C HIS A 125 -16.22 -12.34 -6.44
N VAL A 126 -15.22 -11.56 -6.87
CA VAL A 126 -15.03 -10.18 -6.39
C VAL A 126 -16.01 -9.28 -7.12
N ASN A 127 -16.78 -8.52 -6.36
CA ASN A 127 -17.85 -7.66 -6.89
C ASN A 127 -17.41 -6.20 -7.11
N HIS A 128 -16.12 -5.93 -7.05
CA HIS A 128 -15.55 -4.61 -7.27
C HIS A 128 -14.21 -4.74 -7.99
N ARG A 129 -13.95 -3.89 -8.97
CA ARG A 129 -12.70 -3.91 -9.74
C ARG A 129 -11.74 -2.86 -9.23
N VAL A 130 -10.47 -3.27 -9.07
CA VAL A 130 -9.37 -2.39 -8.67
C VAL A 130 -8.36 -2.36 -9.82
N ALA A 131 -8.17 -1.19 -10.42
CA ALA A 131 -7.16 -1.03 -11.47
C ALA A 131 -5.77 -1.03 -10.82
N THR A 132 -4.85 -1.85 -11.32
CA THR A 132 -3.59 -2.12 -10.64
C THR A 132 -2.38 -1.76 -11.51
N THR A 133 -1.41 -1.06 -10.93
CA THR A 133 -0.11 -0.76 -11.54
C THR A 133 0.98 -1.13 -10.56
N GLY A 134 1.88 -2.02 -10.96
CA GLY A 134 3.02 -2.43 -10.12
C GLY A 134 4.34 -1.93 -10.68
N GLY A 135 5.38 -2.02 -9.88
CA GLY A 135 6.75 -1.71 -10.29
C GLY A 135 7.14 -0.24 -10.20
N VAL A 136 6.31 0.59 -9.58
CA VAL A 136 6.60 2.03 -9.45
C VAL A 136 7.60 2.24 -8.32
N LEU A 137 8.81 2.69 -8.65
CA LEU A 137 9.95 2.85 -7.71
C LEU A 137 10.24 1.55 -6.94
N ALA A 138 10.11 0.42 -7.63
CA ALA A 138 10.28 -0.91 -7.03
C ALA A 138 11.66 -1.11 -6.42
N ASP A 139 12.72 -0.59 -7.06
CA ASP A 139 14.10 -0.77 -6.58
C ASP A 139 14.32 -0.05 -5.26
N GLU A 140 13.80 1.16 -5.10
CA GLU A 140 13.87 1.93 -3.86
C GLU A 140 13.10 1.21 -2.73
N ALA A 141 11.91 0.70 -3.03
CA ALA A 141 11.11 -0.03 -2.05
C ALA A 141 11.82 -1.32 -1.59
N ALA A 142 12.35 -2.07 -2.54
CA ALA A 142 13.11 -3.29 -2.24
C ALA A 142 14.36 -2.99 -1.42
N ALA A 143 15.06 -1.89 -1.75
CA ALA A 143 16.27 -1.48 -1.03
C ALA A 143 15.98 -1.16 0.44
N GLN A 144 14.85 -0.50 0.72
CA GLN A 144 14.44 -0.21 2.11
C GLN A 144 14.26 -1.49 2.92
N LEU A 145 13.58 -2.49 2.35
CA LEU A 145 13.37 -3.78 3.02
C LEU A 145 14.68 -4.50 3.25
N LYS A 146 15.54 -4.54 2.24
CA LYS A 146 16.83 -5.21 2.32
C LYS A 146 17.72 -4.59 3.41
N SER A 147 17.78 -3.27 3.47
CA SER A 147 18.55 -2.55 4.49
C SER A 147 18.02 -2.83 5.89
N PHE A 148 16.72 -2.83 6.07
CA PHE A 148 16.08 -3.11 7.35
C PHE A 148 16.44 -4.50 7.88
N PHE A 149 16.28 -5.52 7.04
CA PHE A 149 16.56 -6.90 7.45
C PHE A 149 18.06 -7.20 7.59
N ALA A 150 18.91 -6.55 6.83
CA ALA A 150 20.37 -6.72 6.96
C ALA A 150 20.88 -6.30 8.34
N VAL A 151 20.35 -5.23 8.90
CA VAL A 151 20.74 -4.70 10.21
C VAL A 151 20.25 -5.60 11.37
N ARG A 152 19.19 -6.40 11.14
CA ARG A 152 18.53 -7.20 12.17
C ARG A 152 18.89 -8.68 12.16
N ARG A 153 19.86 -9.07 11.36
CA ARG A 153 20.38 -10.43 11.35
C ARG A 153 21.44 -10.64 12.41
#